data_47762532a9b05f621a76b9139908a618
#
_entry.id   47762532a9b05f621a76b9139908a618
#
_cell.length_a   1.000
_cell.length_b   1.000
_cell.length_c   1.000
_cell.angle_alpha   90.00
_cell.angle_beta   90.00
_cell.angle_gamma   90.00
#
_symmetry.space_group_name_H-M   'P 1'
#
loop_
_entity.id
_entity.type
_entity.pdbx_description
1 polymer ?
#
loop_
_entity_poly.entity_id
_entity_poly.type
_entity_poly.pdbx_seq_one_letter_code
_entity_poly.pdbx_strand_id
1 'polypeptide(L)'
;MMERTNTFNRRKFLGVAAMGVAVSKFIGLGSVQAMEIDHGNNSSRQAPADLKSFSIKQVKTGQLDIGYADEGPKNGPVVILLHGWPYDIHAFADVAPILVAKGYRVLIPHLRGHGSTRFLSAATPRNGQQAVIAQDIIDFMDALKVKSAVIGGFDWGARTADIVAALWPERCKALVSVSGYLIGSQEGNKKPLPPKAELSWWYQFYFSTERGRQGYAAYTHDFAKLIWQTASPQWKFDDATFDRSAASFSNPDHVAIVIHNYQWRLGLAEGEKKFDDIEKK
;
A
#
# COMPACT_ATOMS: atom_id res chain seq x y z
N MET A 1 3.68 1.01 -48.06
CA MET A 1 2.79 1.03 -46.88
C MET A 1 3.50 0.20 -45.80
N MET A 2 4.29 0.84 -44.93
CA MET A 2 5.12 0.16 -43.92
C MET A 2 4.43 0.31 -42.57
N GLU A 3 3.91 -0.80 -42.03
CA GLU A 3 3.45 -0.89 -40.64
C GLU A 3 4.65 -0.82 -39.68
N ARG A 4 4.69 0.22 -38.86
CA ARG A 4 5.62 0.30 -37.74
C ARG A 4 4.99 -0.42 -36.54
N THR A 5 5.41 -1.65 -36.33
CA THR A 5 5.17 -2.36 -35.06
C THR A 5 6.04 -1.72 -33.97
N ASN A 6 5.40 -1.02 -33.04
CA ASN A 6 6.04 -0.38 -31.91
C ASN A 6 6.27 -1.43 -30.80
N THR A 7 7.36 -2.19 -30.89
CA THR A 7 7.78 -3.15 -29.86
C THR A 7 8.37 -2.38 -28.68
N PHE A 8 7.62 -2.30 -27.59
CA PHE A 8 8.05 -1.72 -26.31
C PHE A 8 9.22 -2.55 -25.75
N ASN A 9 10.42 -2.00 -25.75
CA ASN A 9 11.62 -2.71 -25.35
C ASN A 9 11.82 -2.63 -23.83
N ARG A 10 11.58 -3.74 -23.13
CA ARG A 10 11.66 -3.90 -21.64
C ARG A 10 13.00 -3.42 -21.05
N ARG A 11 14.11 -3.56 -21.78
CA ARG A 11 15.45 -3.10 -21.32
C ARG A 11 15.58 -1.58 -21.25
N LYS A 12 14.84 -0.82 -22.07
CA LYS A 12 14.82 0.65 -22.00
C LYS A 12 14.01 1.19 -20.82
N PHE A 13 12.97 0.49 -20.41
CA PHE A 13 12.17 0.87 -19.24
C PHE A 13 12.97 0.74 -17.92
N LEU A 14 13.76 -0.32 -17.77
CA LEU A 14 14.61 -0.52 -16.60
C LEU A 14 15.76 0.50 -16.50
N GLY A 15 16.26 1.02 -17.63
CA GLY A 15 17.32 2.03 -17.66
C GLY A 15 16.87 3.43 -17.22
N VAL A 16 15.58 3.76 -17.36
CA VAL A 16 15.02 5.07 -16.95
C VAL A 16 14.65 5.08 -15.46
N ALA A 17 14.27 3.93 -14.89
CA ALA A 17 13.94 3.83 -13.47
C ALA A 17 15.17 3.93 -12.54
N ALA A 18 16.38 3.64 -13.03
CA ALA A 18 17.63 3.69 -12.25
C ALA A 18 18.19 5.11 -12.02
N MET A 19 17.66 6.14 -12.67
CA MET A 19 18.17 7.52 -12.54
C MET A 19 17.37 8.43 -11.61
N GLY A 20 16.43 7.90 -10.85
CA GLY A 20 15.53 8.66 -9.96
C GLY A 20 15.98 8.80 -8.51
N VAL A 21 17.21 8.44 -8.12
CA VAL A 21 17.73 8.74 -6.78
C VAL A 21 18.56 10.02 -6.84
N ALA A 22 17.88 11.16 -6.89
CA ALA A 22 18.52 12.46 -6.64
C ALA A 22 18.69 12.61 -5.12
N VAL A 23 19.91 12.43 -4.66
CA VAL A 23 20.36 12.84 -3.33
C VAL A 23 20.40 14.37 -3.32
N SER A 24 19.38 15.02 -2.75
CA SER A 24 19.45 16.45 -2.47
C SER A 24 20.35 16.68 -1.26
N LYS A 25 21.57 17.12 -1.52
CA LYS A 25 22.44 17.75 -0.51
C LYS A 25 21.83 19.08 -0.12
N PHE A 26 21.32 19.22 1.09
CA PHE A 26 21.08 20.51 1.70
C PHE A 26 22.29 20.85 2.60
N ILE A 27 23.14 21.73 2.10
CA ILE A 27 24.05 22.55 2.87
C ILE A 27 23.54 23.99 2.73
N GLY A 28 23.32 24.65 3.84
CA GLY A 28 23.04 26.07 3.84
C GLY A 28 22.44 26.55 5.17
N LEU A 29 23.33 26.90 6.10
CA LEU A 29 22.99 27.83 7.18
C LEU A 29 22.68 29.21 6.57
N GLY A 30 21.49 29.67 6.77
CA GLY A 30 21.07 31.02 6.46
C GLY A 30 19.90 31.39 7.33
N SER A 31 20.15 32.28 8.29
CA SER A 31 19.12 32.94 9.11
C SER A 31 18.11 33.63 8.22
N VAL A 32 16.84 33.20 8.24
CA VAL A 32 15.74 33.91 7.66
C VAL A 32 14.87 34.47 8.77
N GLN A 33 14.82 35.79 8.84
CA GLN A 33 13.93 36.57 9.68
C GLN A 33 12.48 36.15 9.45
N ALA A 34 11.77 35.95 10.55
CA ALA A 34 10.34 35.74 10.57
C ALA A 34 9.62 36.95 9.97
N MET A 35 8.94 36.76 8.86
CA MET A 35 7.98 37.70 8.34
C MET A 35 6.64 37.37 9.02
N GLU A 36 6.20 38.24 9.89
CA GLU A 36 4.84 38.22 10.45
C GLU A 36 3.83 38.33 9.31
N ILE A 37 3.04 37.27 9.12
CA ILE A 37 1.86 37.32 8.25
C ILE A 37 0.67 37.56 9.14
N ASP A 38 0.02 38.71 8.89
CA ASP A 38 -1.21 39.20 9.44
C ASP A 38 -2.32 38.13 9.51
N HIS A 39 -2.80 37.87 10.73
CA HIS A 39 -3.94 36.99 11.00
C HIS A 39 -5.26 37.79 10.89
N GLY A 40 -5.62 38.16 9.68
CA GLY A 40 -6.94 38.66 9.32
C GLY A 40 -7.73 37.60 8.55
N ASN A 41 -8.54 36.86 9.18
CA ASN A 41 -9.93 36.53 8.91
C ASN A 41 -10.33 35.13 9.42
N ASN A 42 -11.16 35.21 10.42
CA ASN A 42 -11.89 34.12 11.03
C ASN A 42 -12.96 33.60 10.05
N SER A 43 -12.62 32.72 9.13
CA SER A 43 -13.61 31.92 8.41
C SER A 43 -13.81 30.62 9.18
N SER A 44 -14.95 30.49 9.85
CA SER A 44 -15.48 29.26 10.40
C SER A 44 -15.28 28.11 9.43
N ARG A 45 -14.23 27.26 9.64
CA ARG A 45 -14.14 25.98 8.99
C ARG A 45 -15.31 25.16 9.48
N GLN A 46 -16.33 25.02 8.65
CA GLN A 46 -17.35 23.98 8.80
C GLN A 46 -16.63 22.66 9.08
N ALA A 47 -17.12 21.95 10.10
CA ALA A 47 -16.70 20.58 10.35
C ALA A 47 -16.76 19.79 9.04
N PRO A 48 -15.77 18.90 8.75
CA PRO A 48 -15.79 18.12 7.52
C PRO A 48 -17.12 17.36 7.46
N ALA A 49 -17.84 17.58 6.36
CA ALA A 49 -19.03 16.82 6.03
C ALA A 49 -18.74 15.33 6.15
N ASP A 50 -19.70 14.60 6.71
CA ASP A 50 -19.78 13.16 6.91
C ASP A 50 -18.57 12.38 6.38
N LEU A 51 -17.78 11.80 7.30
CA LEU A 51 -16.69 10.90 6.98
C LEU A 51 -17.25 9.83 6.06
N LYS A 52 -17.00 9.95 4.74
CA LYS A 52 -17.53 9.04 3.73
C LYS A 52 -17.12 7.62 4.07
N SER A 53 -18.07 6.82 4.51
CA SER A 53 -17.89 5.39 4.70
C SER A 53 -18.19 4.68 3.38
N PHE A 54 -17.32 3.76 2.98
CA PHE A 54 -17.58 2.89 1.85
C PHE A 54 -18.57 1.78 2.21
N SER A 55 -19.47 1.44 1.29
CA SER A 55 -20.27 0.22 1.39
C SER A 55 -19.40 -0.99 1.05
N ILE A 56 -19.20 -1.88 2.01
CA ILE A 56 -18.32 -3.04 1.85
C ILE A 56 -19.07 -4.23 1.28
N LYS A 57 -18.56 -4.77 0.19
CA LYS A 57 -18.96 -6.04 -0.42
C LYS A 57 -17.95 -7.12 -0.07
N GLN A 58 -18.33 -8.38 -0.26
CA GLN A 58 -17.46 -9.54 -0.09
C GLN A 58 -17.40 -10.35 -1.38
N VAL A 59 -16.23 -10.89 -1.68
CA VAL A 59 -16.04 -11.81 -2.79
C VAL A 59 -15.05 -12.92 -2.40
N LYS A 60 -15.46 -14.17 -2.60
CA LYS A 60 -14.59 -15.32 -2.37
C LYS A 60 -13.65 -15.52 -3.54
N THR A 61 -12.39 -15.72 -3.21
CA THR A 61 -11.29 -16.08 -4.12
C THR A 61 -10.76 -17.46 -3.77
N GLY A 62 -9.57 -17.83 -4.26
CA GLY A 62 -8.99 -19.14 -3.96
C GLY A 62 -8.66 -19.35 -2.48
N GLN A 63 -8.21 -18.32 -1.77
CA GLN A 63 -7.78 -18.41 -0.37
C GLN A 63 -8.52 -17.46 0.57
N LEU A 64 -9.11 -16.40 0.04
CA LEU A 64 -9.67 -15.30 0.82
C LEU A 64 -11.14 -15.05 0.48
N ASP A 65 -11.87 -14.57 1.47
CA ASP A 65 -13.11 -13.81 1.32
C ASP A 65 -12.74 -12.34 1.44
N ILE A 66 -12.63 -11.63 0.30
CA ILE A 66 -12.09 -10.28 0.24
C ILE A 66 -13.20 -9.25 0.42
N GLY A 67 -13.06 -8.42 1.46
CA GLY A 67 -13.89 -7.24 1.64
C GLY A 67 -13.41 -6.10 0.76
N TYR A 68 -14.32 -5.42 0.06
CA TYR A 68 -13.94 -4.33 -0.86
C TYR A 68 -15.05 -3.31 -1.04
N ALA A 69 -14.66 -2.08 -1.35
CA ALA A 69 -15.57 -1.06 -1.88
C ALA A 69 -15.65 -1.17 -3.40
N ASP A 70 -16.84 -0.88 -3.97
CA ASP A 70 -17.12 -0.92 -5.41
C ASP A 70 -17.97 0.30 -5.78
N GLU A 71 -17.29 1.35 -6.20
CA GLU A 71 -17.86 2.67 -6.41
C GLU A 71 -17.95 3.00 -7.91
N GLY A 72 -18.94 3.82 -8.26
CA GLY A 72 -19.13 4.29 -9.63
C GLY A 72 -19.90 3.32 -10.56
N PRO A 73 -19.92 3.61 -11.88
CA PRO A 73 -20.71 2.85 -12.84
C PRO A 73 -20.13 1.45 -13.07
N LYS A 74 -20.97 0.42 -12.96
CA LYS A 74 -20.56 -0.99 -13.09
C LYS A 74 -19.86 -1.31 -14.42
N ASN A 75 -20.23 -0.62 -15.48
CA ASN A 75 -19.68 -0.80 -16.83
C ASN A 75 -18.55 0.19 -17.15
N GLY A 76 -18.12 1.02 -16.20
CA GLY A 76 -17.01 1.94 -16.37
C GLY A 76 -15.67 1.23 -16.48
N PRO A 77 -14.66 1.88 -17.07
CA PRO A 77 -13.29 1.36 -17.03
C PRO A 77 -12.84 1.21 -15.58
N VAL A 78 -12.21 0.06 -15.28
CA VAL A 78 -11.90 -0.30 -13.89
C VAL A 78 -10.59 0.33 -13.44
N VAL A 79 -10.63 0.93 -12.25
CA VAL A 79 -9.46 1.33 -11.45
C VAL A 79 -9.47 0.52 -10.16
N ILE A 80 -8.33 -0.09 -9.80
CA ILE A 80 -8.12 -0.76 -8.52
C ILE A 80 -7.17 0.09 -7.70
N LEU A 81 -7.55 0.42 -6.46
CA LEU A 81 -6.75 1.23 -5.54
C LEU A 81 -6.32 0.38 -4.34
N LEU A 82 -5.01 0.29 -4.13
CA LEU A 82 -4.37 -0.59 -3.14
C LEU A 82 -3.71 0.23 -2.04
N HIS A 83 -4.19 0.05 -0.81
CA HIS A 83 -3.63 0.72 0.37
C HIS A 83 -2.32 0.10 0.83
N GLY A 84 -1.60 0.83 1.69
CA GLY A 84 -0.40 0.37 2.38
C GLY A 84 -0.64 0.01 3.84
N TRP A 85 0.44 -0.29 4.54
CA TRP A 85 0.46 -0.46 5.99
C TRP A 85 1.06 0.79 6.67
N PRO A 86 0.52 1.23 7.79
CA PRO A 86 -0.71 0.83 8.47
C PRO A 86 -1.90 1.71 8.07
N TYR A 87 -2.43 1.48 6.90
CA TYR A 87 -3.59 2.18 6.34
C TYR A 87 -4.66 1.17 5.91
N ASP A 88 -5.76 1.67 5.39
CA ASP A 88 -6.84 0.85 4.86
C ASP A 88 -7.51 1.51 3.64
N ILE A 89 -8.65 0.99 3.21
CA ILE A 89 -9.39 1.50 2.05
C ILE A 89 -9.77 2.97 2.17
N HIS A 90 -9.94 3.52 3.39
CA HIS A 90 -10.34 4.90 3.62
C HIS A 90 -9.25 5.92 3.27
N ALA A 91 -8.00 5.47 3.03
CA ALA A 91 -6.96 6.31 2.45
C ALA A 91 -7.35 6.86 1.06
N PHE A 92 -8.33 6.24 0.40
CA PHE A 92 -8.85 6.65 -0.90
C PHE A 92 -10.21 7.37 -0.85
N ALA A 93 -10.68 7.75 0.34
CA ALA A 93 -12.00 8.38 0.52
C ALA A 93 -12.18 9.66 -0.32
N ASP A 94 -11.10 10.41 -0.53
CA ASP A 94 -11.13 11.64 -1.33
C ASP A 94 -10.77 11.38 -2.82
N VAL A 95 -10.01 10.34 -3.11
CA VAL A 95 -9.59 10.00 -4.48
C VAL A 95 -10.70 9.28 -5.25
N ALA A 96 -11.38 8.33 -4.61
CA ALA A 96 -12.40 7.51 -5.26
C ALA A 96 -13.54 8.36 -5.89
N PRO A 97 -14.11 9.37 -5.21
CA PRO A 97 -15.16 10.21 -5.80
C PRO A 97 -14.70 10.98 -7.04
N ILE A 98 -13.43 11.39 -7.08
CA ILE A 98 -12.86 12.10 -8.24
C ILE A 98 -12.83 11.18 -9.47
N LEU A 99 -12.44 9.93 -9.28
CA LEU A 99 -12.40 8.92 -10.34
C LEU A 99 -13.80 8.53 -10.78
N VAL A 100 -14.71 8.34 -9.82
CA VAL A 100 -16.14 8.04 -10.10
C VAL A 100 -16.78 9.16 -10.93
N ALA A 101 -16.52 10.42 -10.60
CA ALA A 101 -17.01 11.57 -11.36
C ALA A 101 -16.46 11.61 -12.80
N LYS A 102 -15.35 10.93 -13.08
CA LYS A 102 -14.80 10.74 -14.43
C LYS A 102 -15.31 9.47 -15.13
N GLY A 103 -16.29 8.79 -14.55
CA GLY A 103 -16.91 7.60 -15.13
C GLY A 103 -16.16 6.29 -14.91
N TYR A 104 -15.17 6.25 -14.03
CA TYR A 104 -14.49 5.01 -13.66
C TYR A 104 -15.29 4.19 -12.65
N ARG A 105 -15.20 2.87 -12.76
CA ARG A 105 -15.53 1.94 -11.68
C ARG A 105 -14.30 1.78 -10.81
N VAL A 106 -14.42 2.13 -9.52
CA VAL A 106 -13.32 2.12 -8.57
C VAL A 106 -13.50 0.97 -7.59
N LEU A 107 -12.57 0.05 -7.58
CA LEU A 107 -12.51 -1.10 -6.68
C LEU A 107 -11.41 -0.89 -5.65
N ILE A 108 -11.75 -1.02 -4.37
CA ILE A 108 -10.80 -0.76 -3.27
C ILE A 108 -10.85 -1.95 -2.31
N PRO A 109 -10.04 -3.00 -2.53
CA PRO A 109 -10.02 -4.16 -1.64
C PRO A 109 -9.27 -3.85 -0.33
N HIS A 110 -9.75 -4.41 0.78
CA HIS A 110 -8.91 -4.63 1.95
C HIS A 110 -7.90 -5.73 1.63
N LEU A 111 -6.63 -5.42 1.76
CA LEU A 111 -5.57 -6.42 1.61
C LEU A 111 -5.70 -7.51 2.68
N ARG A 112 -5.04 -8.67 2.47
CA ARG A 112 -5.01 -9.74 3.48
C ARG A 112 -4.60 -9.21 4.86
N GLY A 113 -5.27 -9.65 5.91
CA GLY A 113 -5.03 -9.16 7.27
C GLY A 113 -5.61 -7.77 7.57
N HIS A 114 -6.46 -7.21 6.71
CA HIS A 114 -7.07 -5.91 6.93
C HIS A 114 -8.60 -5.96 6.81
N GLY A 115 -9.26 -5.08 7.54
CA GLY A 115 -10.70 -4.87 7.47
C GLY A 115 -11.52 -6.15 7.56
N SER A 116 -12.44 -6.34 6.62
CA SER A 116 -13.32 -7.52 6.57
C SER A 116 -12.79 -8.68 5.73
N THR A 117 -11.58 -8.56 5.14
CA THR A 117 -10.95 -9.69 4.42
C THR A 117 -10.61 -10.82 5.39
N ARG A 118 -10.96 -12.05 5.04
CA ARG A 118 -10.76 -13.26 5.88
C ARG A 118 -10.15 -14.39 5.07
N PHE A 119 -9.32 -15.20 5.71
CA PHE A 119 -8.91 -16.47 5.14
C PHE A 119 -10.06 -17.47 5.15
N LEU A 120 -10.26 -18.20 4.04
CA LEU A 120 -11.30 -19.25 3.92
C LEU A 120 -10.96 -20.49 4.72
N SER A 121 -9.68 -20.71 5.05
CA SER A 121 -9.21 -21.84 5.83
C SER A 121 -8.26 -21.41 6.94
N ALA A 122 -8.43 -21.97 8.12
CA ALA A 122 -7.49 -21.79 9.22
C ALA A 122 -6.12 -22.41 8.92
N ALA A 123 -6.06 -23.42 8.03
CA ALA A 123 -4.83 -24.09 7.63
C ALA A 123 -3.99 -23.28 6.61
N THR A 124 -4.55 -22.21 5.99
CA THR A 124 -3.80 -21.37 5.08
C THR A 124 -2.75 -20.57 5.85
N PRO A 125 -1.45 -20.63 5.49
CA PRO A 125 -0.42 -19.83 6.16
C PRO A 125 -0.71 -18.32 6.09
N ARG A 126 -0.45 -17.61 7.19
CA ARG A 126 -0.57 -16.15 7.25
C ARG A 126 0.65 -15.50 6.61
N ASN A 127 0.84 -15.81 5.34
CA ASN A 127 1.94 -15.32 4.53
C ASN A 127 1.66 -13.87 4.09
N GLY A 128 2.53 -12.93 4.50
CA GLY A 128 2.48 -11.51 4.10
C GLY A 128 3.49 -11.16 3.01
N GLN A 129 4.07 -12.15 2.32
CA GLN A 129 4.99 -11.93 1.21
C GLN A 129 4.33 -11.09 0.11
N GLN A 130 5.06 -10.14 -0.47
CA GLN A 130 4.47 -9.13 -1.33
C GLN A 130 3.88 -9.72 -2.63
N ALA A 131 4.54 -10.72 -3.23
CA ALA A 131 4.02 -11.38 -4.42
C ALA A 131 2.76 -12.21 -4.13
N VAL A 132 2.59 -12.71 -2.91
CA VAL A 132 1.36 -13.40 -2.50
C VAL A 132 0.19 -12.41 -2.42
N ILE A 133 0.45 -11.19 -1.92
CA ILE A 133 -0.56 -10.11 -1.93
C ILE A 133 -0.91 -9.74 -3.38
N ALA A 134 0.07 -9.71 -4.28
CA ALA A 134 -0.19 -9.48 -5.70
C ALA A 134 -1.04 -10.58 -6.34
N GLN A 135 -0.81 -11.86 -5.96
CA GLN A 135 -1.67 -12.97 -6.39
C GLN A 135 -3.11 -12.79 -5.89
N ASP A 136 -3.32 -12.34 -4.65
CA ASP A 136 -4.68 -12.03 -4.16
C ASP A 136 -5.40 -11.02 -5.05
N ILE A 137 -4.69 -10.03 -5.58
CA ILE A 137 -5.29 -9.03 -6.47
C ILE A 137 -5.65 -9.65 -7.82
N ILE A 138 -4.85 -10.57 -8.34
CA ILE A 138 -5.19 -11.33 -9.56
C ILE A 138 -6.42 -12.19 -9.30
N ASP A 139 -6.46 -12.94 -8.20
CA ASP A 139 -7.59 -13.78 -7.81
C ASP A 139 -8.86 -12.94 -7.59
N PHE A 140 -8.74 -11.75 -7.00
CA PHE A 140 -9.81 -10.77 -6.86
C PHE A 140 -10.35 -10.28 -8.20
N MET A 141 -9.45 -9.95 -9.13
CA MET A 141 -9.83 -9.55 -10.48
C MET A 141 -10.57 -10.68 -11.20
N ASP A 142 -10.12 -11.92 -11.05
CA ASP A 142 -10.75 -13.09 -11.66
C ASP A 142 -12.15 -13.34 -11.09
N ALA A 143 -12.30 -13.29 -9.76
CA ALA A 143 -13.57 -13.45 -9.09
C ALA A 143 -14.61 -12.39 -9.50
N LEU A 144 -14.17 -11.16 -9.78
CA LEU A 144 -15.02 -10.07 -10.28
C LEU A 144 -15.11 -10.01 -11.81
N LYS A 145 -14.48 -10.95 -12.53
CA LYS A 145 -14.42 -10.99 -14.00
C LYS A 145 -13.82 -9.72 -14.62
N VAL A 146 -12.86 -9.11 -13.92
CA VAL A 146 -12.09 -7.94 -14.37
C VAL A 146 -10.89 -8.42 -15.18
N LYS A 147 -10.93 -8.30 -16.50
CA LYS A 147 -9.83 -8.75 -17.38
C LYS A 147 -8.56 -7.93 -17.17
N SER A 148 -8.69 -6.61 -17.11
CA SER A 148 -7.57 -5.69 -16.87
C SER A 148 -8.08 -4.39 -16.28
N ALA A 149 -7.22 -3.70 -15.51
CA ALA A 149 -7.54 -2.46 -14.81
C ALA A 149 -6.36 -1.49 -14.83
N VAL A 150 -6.63 -0.21 -14.58
CA VAL A 150 -5.62 0.71 -14.06
C VAL A 150 -5.40 0.33 -12.59
N ILE A 151 -4.16 0.15 -12.16
CA ILE A 151 -3.85 -0.23 -10.79
C ILE A 151 -3.03 0.88 -10.16
N GLY A 152 -3.54 1.44 -9.08
CA GLY A 152 -2.85 2.45 -8.28
C GLY A 152 -2.66 1.97 -6.85
N GLY A 153 -1.52 2.34 -6.25
CA GLY A 153 -1.27 1.98 -4.87
C GLY A 153 -0.17 2.83 -4.23
N PHE A 154 -0.11 2.77 -2.90
CA PHE A 154 0.98 3.35 -2.15
C PHE A 154 1.52 2.35 -1.12
N ASP A 155 2.80 2.46 -0.77
CA ASP A 155 3.51 1.57 0.18
C ASP A 155 3.35 0.09 -0.20
N TRP A 156 2.73 -0.77 0.63
CA TRP A 156 2.45 -2.18 0.30
C TRP A 156 1.60 -2.29 -0.98
N GLY A 157 0.62 -1.40 -1.13
CA GLY A 157 -0.23 -1.37 -2.31
C GLY A 157 0.53 -1.02 -3.58
N ALA A 158 1.52 -0.12 -3.50
CA ALA A 158 2.39 0.21 -4.62
C ALA A 158 3.24 -1.00 -5.03
N ARG A 159 3.89 -1.67 -4.08
CA ARG A 159 4.68 -2.88 -4.36
C ARG A 159 3.84 -4.00 -4.95
N THR A 160 2.61 -4.16 -4.42
CA THR A 160 1.64 -5.12 -4.97
C THR A 160 1.30 -4.78 -6.42
N ALA A 161 1.01 -3.51 -6.72
CA ALA A 161 0.71 -3.03 -8.07
C ALA A 161 1.89 -3.21 -9.02
N ASP A 162 3.12 -2.92 -8.55
CA ASP A 162 4.36 -3.09 -9.30
C ASP A 162 4.58 -4.57 -9.69
N ILE A 163 4.34 -5.48 -8.75
CA ILE A 163 4.47 -6.93 -8.99
C ILE A 163 3.38 -7.41 -9.96
N VAL A 164 2.13 -6.94 -9.82
CA VAL A 164 1.06 -7.25 -10.78
C VAL A 164 1.46 -6.80 -12.18
N ALA A 165 1.96 -5.58 -12.32
CA ALA A 165 2.40 -5.06 -13.61
C ALA A 165 3.59 -5.81 -14.20
N ALA A 166 4.49 -6.32 -13.37
CA ALA A 166 5.67 -7.07 -13.79
C ALA A 166 5.35 -8.51 -14.19
N LEU A 167 4.51 -9.22 -13.40
CA LEU A 167 4.23 -10.64 -13.60
C LEU A 167 3.01 -10.92 -14.50
N TRP A 168 2.03 -10.03 -14.49
CA TRP A 168 0.79 -10.12 -15.27
C TRP A 168 0.52 -8.83 -16.05
N PRO A 169 1.43 -8.43 -16.97
CA PRO A 169 1.35 -7.14 -17.65
C PRO A 169 0.05 -6.97 -18.46
N GLU A 170 -0.57 -8.05 -18.90
CA GLU A 170 -1.87 -8.04 -19.61
C GLU A 170 -3.05 -7.67 -18.68
N ARG A 171 -2.86 -7.78 -17.36
CA ARG A 171 -3.86 -7.43 -16.36
C ARG A 171 -3.77 -5.96 -15.94
N CYS A 172 -2.64 -5.28 -16.21
CA CYS A 172 -2.36 -3.90 -15.82
C CYS A 172 -2.36 -2.98 -17.04
N LYS A 173 -3.42 -2.17 -17.19
CA LYS A 173 -3.54 -1.17 -18.29
C LYS A 173 -2.61 0.03 -18.08
N ALA A 174 -2.49 0.47 -16.84
CA ALA A 174 -1.61 1.54 -16.40
C ALA A 174 -1.32 1.37 -14.91
N LEU A 175 -0.18 1.88 -14.48
CA LEU A 175 0.31 1.76 -13.12
C LEU A 175 0.53 3.15 -12.51
N VAL A 176 0.03 3.35 -11.27
CA VAL A 176 0.35 4.49 -10.42
C VAL A 176 0.97 3.96 -9.13
N SER A 177 2.29 4.10 -9.00
CA SER A 177 3.05 3.60 -7.84
C SER A 177 3.56 4.77 -7.01
N VAL A 178 3.11 4.85 -5.75
CA VAL A 178 3.50 5.93 -4.82
C VAL A 178 4.24 5.32 -3.64
N SER A 179 5.46 5.80 -3.39
CA SER A 179 6.32 5.29 -2.30
C SER A 179 6.52 3.77 -2.35
N GLY A 180 6.49 3.20 -3.57
CA GLY A 180 6.81 1.82 -3.86
C GLY A 180 8.20 1.67 -4.43
N TYR A 181 8.73 0.47 -4.34
CA TYR A 181 9.90 0.04 -5.10
C TYR A 181 9.55 -1.30 -5.76
N LEU A 182 10.10 -1.51 -6.96
CA LEU A 182 9.68 -2.59 -7.83
C LEU A 182 9.89 -3.97 -7.21
N ILE A 183 11.05 -4.21 -6.60
CA ILE A 183 11.41 -5.50 -6.05
C ILE A 183 12.20 -5.27 -4.77
N GLY A 184 11.74 -5.86 -3.66
CA GLY A 184 12.51 -5.91 -2.43
C GLY A 184 13.64 -6.91 -2.58
N SER A 185 14.87 -6.51 -2.23
CA SER A 185 16.00 -7.42 -2.21
C SER A 185 16.32 -7.84 -0.78
N GLN A 186 16.10 -9.10 -0.43
CA GLN A 186 16.52 -9.64 0.87
C GLN A 186 18.04 -9.49 1.07
N GLU A 187 18.84 -9.68 0.02
CA GLU A 187 20.28 -9.47 0.09
C GLU A 187 20.65 -7.99 0.32
N GLY A 188 19.90 -7.07 -0.30
CA GLY A 188 20.05 -5.63 -0.05
C GLY A 188 19.71 -5.26 1.38
N ASN A 189 18.67 -5.89 1.95
CA ASN A 189 18.21 -5.63 3.32
C ASN A 189 19.17 -6.18 4.41
N LYS A 190 20.14 -7.04 4.06
CA LYS A 190 21.21 -7.46 4.97
C LYS A 190 22.27 -6.39 5.19
N LYS A 191 22.35 -5.38 4.34
CA LYS A 191 23.34 -4.30 4.43
C LYS A 191 22.80 -3.19 5.32
N PRO A 192 23.56 -2.77 6.35
CA PRO A 192 23.11 -1.70 7.24
C PRO A 192 23.04 -0.37 6.49
N LEU A 193 22.06 0.44 6.87
CA LEU A 193 21.91 1.80 6.41
C LEU A 193 22.56 2.79 7.39
N PRO A 194 22.77 4.06 7.01
CA PRO A 194 23.18 5.09 7.98
C PRO A 194 22.19 5.21 9.14
N PRO A 195 22.62 5.51 10.37
CA PRO A 195 21.78 5.47 11.58
C PRO A 195 20.46 6.26 11.47
N LYS A 196 20.46 7.41 10.78
CA LYS A 196 19.25 8.20 10.57
C LYS A 196 18.22 7.50 9.67
N ALA A 197 18.67 6.73 8.69
CA ALA A 197 17.79 5.93 7.85
C ALA A 197 17.27 4.71 8.61
N GLU A 198 18.11 4.03 9.39
CA GLU A 198 17.70 2.92 10.27
C GLU A 198 16.65 3.39 11.29
N LEU A 199 16.80 4.57 11.88
CA LEU A 199 15.81 5.15 12.78
C LEU A 199 14.44 5.34 12.09
N SER A 200 14.40 5.67 10.80
CA SER A 200 13.16 5.81 10.04
C SER A 200 12.45 4.46 9.81
N TRP A 201 13.21 3.37 9.84
CA TRP A 201 12.73 2.01 9.58
C TRP A 201 12.79 1.10 10.84
N TRP A 202 12.95 1.68 12.04
CA TRP A 202 13.15 0.98 13.30
C TRP A 202 12.15 -0.15 13.57
N TYR A 203 10.90 0.04 13.15
CA TYR A 203 9.82 -0.92 13.38
C TYR A 203 10.04 -2.26 12.68
N GLN A 204 10.77 -2.29 11.56
CA GLN A 204 11.09 -3.54 10.86
C GLN A 204 11.96 -4.45 11.75
N PHE A 205 12.94 -3.86 12.44
CA PHE A 205 13.80 -4.58 13.38
C PHE A 205 13.07 -4.92 14.68
N TYR A 206 12.16 -4.07 15.12
CA TYR A 206 11.29 -4.38 16.25
C TYR A 206 10.43 -5.61 15.94
N PHE A 207 9.81 -5.69 14.78
CA PHE A 207 9.00 -6.82 14.32
C PHE A 207 9.79 -8.10 14.06
N SER A 208 11.12 -8.03 13.96
CA SER A 208 11.97 -9.21 13.86
C SER A 208 12.08 -10.02 15.15
N THR A 209 11.63 -9.44 16.28
CA THR A 209 11.74 -10.02 17.62
C THR A 209 10.39 -10.49 18.15
N GLU A 210 10.40 -11.48 19.05
CA GLU A 210 9.19 -11.91 19.76
C GLU A 210 8.59 -10.77 20.61
N ARG A 211 9.44 -9.95 21.24
CA ARG A 211 9.02 -8.73 21.94
C ARG A 211 8.26 -7.78 21.01
N GLY A 212 8.72 -7.60 19.78
CA GLY A 212 8.07 -6.75 18.79
C GLY A 212 6.73 -7.31 18.35
N ARG A 213 6.63 -8.61 18.13
CA ARG A 213 5.37 -9.29 17.81
C ARG A 213 4.33 -9.09 18.93
N GLN A 214 4.73 -9.35 20.19
CA GLN A 214 3.83 -9.17 21.34
C GLN A 214 3.47 -7.70 21.56
N GLY A 215 4.42 -6.78 21.40
CA GLY A 215 4.18 -5.34 21.55
C GLY A 215 3.23 -4.83 20.47
N TYR A 216 3.39 -5.25 19.23
CA TYR A 216 2.45 -4.88 18.17
C TYR A 216 1.05 -5.45 18.41
N ALA A 217 0.94 -6.70 18.85
CA ALA A 217 -0.34 -7.31 19.18
C ALA A 217 -1.06 -6.58 20.33
N ALA A 218 -0.31 -6.13 21.34
CA ALA A 218 -0.88 -5.44 22.51
C ALA A 218 -1.27 -3.98 22.21
N TYR A 219 -0.55 -3.31 21.29
CA TYR A 219 -0.63 -1.86 21.08
C TYR A 219 -0.79 -1.50 19.59
N THR A 220 -1.47 -2.32 18.80
CA THR A 220 -1.62 -2.12 17.34
C THR A 220 -2.12 -0.73 16.99
N HIS A 221 -3.14 -0.23 17.69
CA HIS A 221 -3.73 1.09 17.47
C HIS A 221 -2.71 2.21 17.69
N ASP A 222 -2.07 2.26 18.87
CA ASP A 222 -1.14 3.34 19.21
C ASP A 222 0.13 3.27 18.35
N PHE A 223 0.56 2.05 18.02
CA PHE A 223 1.69 1.82 17.13
C PHE A 223 1.41 2.37 15.72
N ALA A 224 0.27 2.04 15.17
CA ALA A 224 -0.14 2.54 13.86
C ALA A 224 -0.26 4.07 13.83
N LYS A 225 -0.80 4.66 14.90
CA LYS A 225 -0.89 6.12 15.05
C LYS A 225 0.49 6.78 15.07
N LEU A 226 1.43 6.19 15.81
CA LEU A 226 2.82 6.65 15.85
C LEU A 226 3.47 6.60 14.44
N ILE A 227 3.20 5.53 13.68
CA ILE A 227 3.71 5.44 12.30
C ILE A 227 3.12 6.54 11.42
N TRP A 228 1.82 6.83 11.49
CA TRP A 228 1.23 7.94 10.72
C TRP A 228 1.89 9.27 11.06
N GLN A 229 2.08 9.56 12.34
CA GLN A 229 2.70 10.80 12.82
C GLN A 229 4.15 10.95 12.36
N THR A 230 4.91 9.85 12.36
CA THR A 230 6.33 9.86 11.99
C THR A 230 6.56 9.82 10.50
N ALA A 231 5.74 9.09 9.74
CA ALA A 231 5.84 8.99 8.28
C ALA A 231 5.30 10.24 7.57
N SER A 232 4.31 10.92 8.17
CA SER A 232 3.69 12.11 7.59
C SER A 232 3.60 13.28 8.59
N PRO A 233 4.72 13.81 9.05
CA PRO A 233 4.76 14.78 10.17
C PRO A 233 4.05 16.11 9.88
N GLN A 234 3.84 16.43 8.62
CA GLN A 234 3.12 17.65 8.21
C GLN A 234 1.61 17.43 8.08
N TRP A 235 1.15 16.19 8.02
CA TRP A 235 -0.27 15.89 7.94
C TRP A 235 -0.93 15.98 9.31
N LYS A 236 -1.85 16.93 9.45
CA LYS A 236 -2.62 17.13 10.68
C LYS A 236 -3.95 16.39 10.55
N PHE A 237 -3.93 15.09 10.79
CA PHE A 237 -5.15 14.29 10.87
C PHE A 237 -5.77 14.37 12.28
N ASP A 238 -7.09 14.26 12.36
CA ASP A 238 -7.81 14.11 13.63
C ASP A 238 -7.95 12.63 14.03
N ASP A 239 -8.35 12.40 15.28
CA ASP A 239 -8.53 11.06 15.82
C ASP A 239 -9.62 10.29 15.07
N ALA A 240 -10.70 10.93 14.65
CA ALA A 240 -11.78 10.30 13.92
C ALA A 240 -11.31 9.78 12.54
N THR A 241 -10.46 10.52 11.86
CA THR A 241 -9.83 10.08 10.59
C THR A 241 -8.94 8.87 10.80
N PHE A 242 -8.13 8.87 11.86
CA PHE A 242 -7.27 7.75 12.19
C PHE A 242 -8.08 6.53 12.64
N ASP A 243 -9.01 6.69 13.59
CA ASP A 243 -9.79 5.59 14.18
C ASP A 243 -10.64 4.86 13.15
N ARG A 244 -11.15 5.59 12.15
CA ARG A 244 -11.85 4.98 11.00
C ARG A 244 -10.97 3.95 10.27
N SER A 245 -9.72 4.28 10.00
CA SER A 245 -8.76 3.37 9.37
C SER A 245 -8.27 2.30 10.35
N ALA A 246 -8.06 2.66 11.62
CA ALA A 246 -7.59 1.77 12.66
C ALA A 246 -8.56 0.62 12.97
N ALA A 247 -9.86 0.82 12.75
CA ALA A 247 -10.86 -0.24 12.85
C ALA A 247 -10.52 -1.46 11.95
N SER A 248 -9.82 -1.24 10.85
CA SER A 248 -9.36 -2.28 9.93
C SER A 248 -8.30 -3.21 10.55
N PHE A 249 -7.55 -2.74 11.53
CA PHE A 249 -6.47 -3.48 12.20
C PHE A 249 -6.99 -4.46 13.26
N SER A 250 -8.28 -4.40 13.60
CA SER A 250 -8.95 -5.42 14.44
C SER A 250 -9.15 -6.78 13.73
N ASN A 251 -8.75 -6.87 12.46
CA ASN A 251 -8.75 -8.13 11.72
C ASN A 251 -7.92 -9.18 12.47
N PRO A 252 -8.45 -10.39 12.73
CA PRO A 252 -7.76 -11.42 13.54
C PRO A 252 -6.43 -11.87 12.95
N ASP A 253 -6.23 -11.72 11.65
CA ASP A 253 -5.01 -12.13 10.96
C ASP A 253 -4.02 -10.95 10.79
N HIS A 254 -4.39 -9.73 11.23
CA HIS A 254 -3.61 -8.51 10.97
C HIS A 254 -2.18 -8.61 11.49
N VAL A 255 -2.03 -8.90 12.77
CA VAL A 255 -0.71 -8.97 13.41
C VAL A 255 0.17 -10.03 12.73
N ALA A 256 -0.38 -11.21 12.48
CA ALA A 256 0.37 -12.30 11.84
C ALA A 256 0.87 -11.92 10.45
N ILE A 257 0.01 -11.31 9.62
CA ILE A 257 0.36 -10.87 8.26
C ILE A 257 1.42 -9.76 8.30
N VAL A 258 1.27 -8.76 9.16
CA VAL A 258 2.21 -7.65 9.28
C VAL A 258 3.59 -8.12 9.73
N ILE A 259 3.64 -8.93 10.81
CA ILE A 259 4.89 -9.47 11.32
C ILE A 259 5.57 -10.34 10.25
N HIS A 260 4.81 -11.23 9.59
CA HIS A 260 5.37 -12.08 8.54
C HIS A 260 5.96 -11.25 7.38
N ASN A 261 5.27 -10.20 6.93
CA ASN A 261 5.76 -9.36 5.83
C ASN A 261 7.14 -8.76 6.15
N TYR A 262 7.30 -8.19 7.34
CA TYR A 262 8.57 -7.56 7.72
C TYR A 262 9.66 -8.57 8.04
N GLN A 263 9.34 -9.70 8.67
CA GLN A 263 10.30 -10.78 8.90
C GLN A 263 10.76 -11.40 7.58
N TRP A 264 9.84 -11.63 6.63
CA TRP A 264 10.20 -12.15 5.31
C TRP A 264 11.14 -11.19 4.55
N ARG A 265 10.88 -9.89 4.61
CA ARG A 265 11.75 -8.87 3.99
C ARG A 265 13.18 -8.87 4.55
N LEU A 266 13.33 -9.20 5.81
CA LEU A 266 14.63 -9.33 6.48
C LEU A 266 15.24 -10.74 6.32
N GLY A 267 14.58 -11.66 5.64
CA GLY A 267 15.02 -13.05 5.47
C GLY A 267 14.88 -13.90 6.72
N LEU A 268 13.99 -13.52 7.65
CA LEU A 268 13.74 -14.19 8.94
C LEU A 268 12.49 -15.08 8.91
N ALA A 269 11.69 -15.01 7.87
CA ALA A 269 10.55 -15.88 7.63
C ALA A 269 10.55 -16.38 6.19
N GLU A 270 10.03 -17.59 5.99
CA GLU A 270 9.92 -18.18 4.65
C GLU A 270 8.68 -17.64 3.92
N GLY A 271 8.81 -17.40 2.62
CA GLY A 271 7.71 -17.09 1.73
C GLY A 271 7.16 -18.33 1.02
N GLU A 272 6.25 -18.13 0.09
CA GLU A 272 5.87 -19.21 -0.83
C GLU A 272 6.94 -19.40 -1.90
N LYS A 273 7.53 -20.59 -1.95
CA LYS A 273 8.66 -20.92 -2.83
C LYS A 273 8.45 -20.53 -4.30
N LYS A 274 7.23 -20.66 -4.80
CA LYS A 274 6.90 -20.30 -6.20
C LYS A 274 7.16 -18.83 -6.56
N PHE A 275 7.19 -17.94 -5.57
CA PHE A 275 7.46 -16.52 -5.73
C PHE A 275 8.86 -16.09 -5.32
N ASP A 276 9.56 -16.91 -4.55
CA ASP A 276 10.89 -16.61 -4.02
C ASP A 276 11.90 -16.23 -5.11
N ASP A 277 11.87 -16.97 -6.25
CA ASP A 277 12.81 -16.73 -7.35
C ASP A 277 12.56 -15.39 -8.06
N ILE A 278 11.36 -14.87 -7.96
CA ILE A 278 10.96 -13.61 -8.56
C ILE A 278 11.31 -12.44 -7.64
N GLU A 279 11.06 -12.61 -6.35
CA GLU A 279 11.27 -11.55 -5.35
C GLU A 279 12.72 -11.44 -4.86
N LYS A 280 13.55 -12.46 -5.09
CA LYS A 280 15.00 -12.43 -4.78
C LYS A 280 15.87 -11.80 -5.86
N LYS A 281 15.34 -11.58 -7.05
CA LYS A 281 16.03 -10.92 -8.18
C LYS A 281 15.98 -9.40 -8.07
#